data_6bf122a251d00836c9dcdc6f2ba7992a
#
_entry.id   6bf122a251d00836c9dcdc6f2ba7992a
#
_cell.length_a   1.000
_cell.length_b   1.000
_cell.length_c   1.000
_cell.angle_alpha   90.00
_cell.angle_beta   90.00
_cell.angle_gamma   90.00
#
_symmetry.space_group_name_H-M   'P 1'
#
loop_
_entity.id
_entity.type
_entity.pdbx_description
1 polymer ?
#
loop_
_entity_poly.entity_id
_entity_poly.type
_entity_poly.pdbx_seq_one_letter_code
_entity_poly.pdbx_strand_id
1 'polypeptide(L)'
;SPRSAASSFGGEGRSFAELDWVVPHLPENKPRHLLGIGLVEDLFIGVSKGIDTFDCVVPTREGRHGNLYTSAGELNIHKGLYRDDPRPVDSECACEVCAVKKISRGQLRQLFKDKNRTAGYLASFHNVYFFNNLMAQIRQAIAEGRFEKLMAEKLSSRS
;
A
#
# COMPACT_ATOMS: atom_id res chain seq x y z
N SER A 1 6.54 -14.56 -29.67
CA SER A 1 5.38 -14.31 -28.82
C SER A 1 5.80 -14.48 -27.36
N PRO A 2 6.04 -13.45 -26.57
CA PRO A 2 6.17 -13.59 -25.12
C PRO A 2 4.80 -13.34 -24.47
N ARG A 3 4.05 -14.40 -24.28
CA ARG A 3 2.97 -14.43 -23.31
C ARG A 3 3.53 -14.84 -21.96
N SER A 4 2.97 -14.27 -20.91
CA SER A 4 2.96 -14.75 -19.53
C SER A 4 4.06 -14.28 -18.59
N ALA A 5 4.10 -12.99 -18.29
CA ALA A 5 4.65 -12.57 -17.00
C ALA A 5 3.68 -11.70 -16.17
N ALA A 6 2.51 -11.36 -16.69
CA ALA A 6 1.56 -10.47 -16.03
C ALA A 6 0.43 -11.19 -15.26
N SER A 7 0.36 -12.52 -15.28
CA SER A 7 -0.77 -13.25 -14.69
C SER A 7 -0.56 -13.77 -13.27
N SER A 8 0.56 -13.45 -12.61
CA SER A 8 0.85 -13.95 -11.26
C SER A 8 0.92 -12.89 -10.16
N PHE A 9 0.64 -11.61 -10.47
CA PHE A 9 0.76 -10.51 -9.51
C PHE A 9 -0.56 -9.86 -9.09
N GLY A 10 -1.69 -10.40 -9.47
CA GLY A 10 -2.99 -9.95 -8.98
C GLY A 10 -3.48 -10.87 -7.87
N GLY A 11 -3.71 -10.35 -6.66
CA GLY A 11 -4.43 -11.10 -5.63
C GLY A 11 -5.78 -11.57 -6.17
N GLU A 12 -6.06 -12.87 -6.02
CA GLU A 12 -7.29 -13.59 -6.39
C GLU A 12 -8.13 -12.96 -7.53
N GLY A 13 -7.78 -13.29 -8.77
CA GLY A 13 -8.72 -13.19 -9.92
C GLY A 13 -8.90 -11.81 -10.54
N ARG A 14 -8.11 -10.80 -10.19
CA ARG A 14 -8.20 -9.48 -10.85
C ARG A 14 -7.38 -9.46 -12.12
N SER A 15 -8.07 -9.29 -13.24
CA SER A 15 -7.44 -9.07 -14.53
C SER A 15 -7.25 -7.57 -14.75
N PHE A 16 -6.04 -7.15 -15.12
CA PHE A 16 -5.76 -5.80 -15.61
C PHE A 16 -5.78 -5.73 -17.14
N ALA A 17 -6.19 -6.83 -17.80
CA ALA A 17 -6.27 -6.88 -19.26
C ALA A 17 -7.29 -5.88 -19.81
N GLU A 18 -8.36 -5.61 -19.05
CA GLU A 18 -9.37 -4.63 -19.42
C GLU A 18 -8.80 -3.22 -19.54
N LEU A 19 -7.77 -2.88 -18.74
CA LEU A 19 -7.11 -1.57 -18.82
C LEU A 19 -6.38 -1.38 -20.16
N ASP A 20 -5.84 -2.45 -20.74
CA ASP A 20 -5.17 -2.39 -22.05
C ASP A 20 -6.13 -2.03 -23.17
N TRP A 21 -7.41 -2.33 -22.99
CA TRP A 21 -8.47 -2.02 -23.95
C TRP A 21 -9.11 -0.67 -23.68
N VAL A 22 -9.31 -0.29 -22.43
CA VAL A 22 -10.05 0.93 -22.04
C VAL A 22 -9.16 2.16 -22.07
N VAL A 23 -7.94 2.09 -21.54
CA VAL A 23 -7.06 3.25 -21.35
C VAL A 23 -6.73 3.99 -22.67
N PRO A 24 -6.49 3.31 -23.83
CA PRO A 24 -6.27 4.00 -25.09
C PRO A 24 -7.45 4.83 -25.58
N HIS A 25 -8.66 4.56 -25.10
CA HIS A 25 -9.87 5.32 -25.45
C HIS A 25 -10.19 6.47 -24.50
N LEU A 26 -9.44 6.59 -23.39
CA LEU A 26 -9.62 7.67 -22.43
C LEU A 26 -8.82 8.91 -22.85
N PRO A 27 -9.34 10.14 -22.60
CA PRO A 27 -8.64 11.36 -22.91
C PRO A 27 -7.27 11.44 -22.20
N GLU A 28 -6.20 11.72 -22.93
CA GLU A 28 -4.85 11.87 -22.35
C GLU A 28 -4.69 13.13 -21.49
N ASN A 29 -5.48 14.16 -21.78
CA ASN A 29 -5.43 15.45 -21.09
C ASN A 29 -6.33 15.51 -19.83
N LYS A 30 -6.88 14.36 -19.39
CA LYS A 30 -7.71 14.26 -18.18
C LYS A 30 -7.20 13.15 -17.28
N PRO A 31 -7.32 13.32 -15.95
CA PRO A 31 -6.97 12.25 -15.01
C PRO A 31 -7.79 10.98 -15.26
N ARG A 32 -7.12 9.84 -15.26
CA ARG A 32 -7.73 8.51 -15.38
C ARG A 32 -7.83 7.91 -14.00
N HIS A 33 -9.06 7.64 -13.56
CA HIS A 33 -9.37 7.19 -12.21
C HIS A 33 -9.80 5.74 -12.19
N LEU A 34 -9.23 4.93 -11.28
CA LEU A 34 -9.57 3.52 -11.09
C LEU A 34 -10.14 3.27 -9.71
N LEU A 35 -11.33 2.68 -9.66
CA LEU A 35 -12.07 2.38 -8.44
C LEU A 35 -11.80 0.96 -7.92
N GLY A 36 -11.81 0.78 -6.60
CA GLY A 36 -11.83 -0.53 -5.96
C GLY A 36 -10.49 -1.28 -5.98
N ILE A 37 -9.43 -0.66 -6.45
CA ILE A 37 -8.09 -1.22 -6.55
C ILE A 37 -7.16 -0.53 -5.56
N GLY A 38 -6.38 -1.29 -4.78
CA GLY A 38 -5.55 -0.69 -3.75
C GLY A 38 -4.58 -1.59 -3.04
N LEU A 39 -4.20 -2.72 -3.60
CA LEU A 39 -2.99 -3.41 -3.17
C LEU A 39 -1.77 -2.69 -3.76
N VAL A 40 -0.62 -2.81 -3.11
CA VAL A 40 0.60 -2.12 -3.54
C VAL A 40 0.98 -2.52 -4.97
N GLU A 41 0.92 -3.80 -5.28
CA GLU A 41 1.20 -4.35 -6.60
C GLU A 41 0.23 -3.80 -7.65
N ASP A 42 -1.06 -3.75 -7.30
CA ASP A 42 -2.12 -3.25 -8.18
C ASP A 42 -1.91 -1.76 -8.53
N LEU A 43 -1.42 -0.95 -7.59
CA LEU A 43 -1.12 0.47 -7.83
C LEU A 43 0.00 0.62 -8.87
N PHE A 44 1.07 -0.16 -8.74
CA PHE A 44 2.17 -0.13 -9.72
C PHE A 44 1.70 -0.59 -11.11
N ILE A 45 0.91 -1.67 -11.17
CA ILE A 45 0.36 -2.17 -12.45
C ILE A 45 -0.58 -1.11 -13.05
N GLY A 46 -1.49 -0.53 -12.27
CA GLY A 46 -2.41 0.50 -12.74
C GLY A 46 -1.68 1.72 -13.30
N VAL A 47 -0.67 2.22 -12.58
CA VAL A 47 0.15 3.35 -13.04
C VAL A 47 0.91 3.00 -14.32
N SER A 48 1.50 1.81 -14.43
CA SER A 48 2.19 1.37 -15.66
C SER A 48 1.27 1.30 -16.88
N LYS A 49 -0.04 1.15 -16.64
CA LYS A 49 -1.09 1.15 -17.68
C LYS A 49 -1.73 2.53 -17.91
N GLY A 50 -1.24 3.57 -17.24
CA GLY A 50 -1.68 4.95 -17.46
C GLY A 50 -2.83 5.41 -16.57
N ILE A 51 -3.02 4.79 -15.40
CA ILE A 51 -3.95 5.26 -14.36
C ILE A 51 -3.26 6.28 -13.48
N ASP A 52 -3.94 7.39 -13.18
CA ASP A 52 -3.39 8.52 -12.43
C ASP A 52 -3.83 8.52 -10.96
N THR A 53 -5.07 8.09 -10.68
CA THR A 53 -5.65 8.14 -9.33
C THR A 53 -6.44 6.87 -9.01
N PHE A 54 -6.48 6.55 -7.72
CA PHE A 54 -7.12 5.34 -7.21
C PHE A 54 -8.04 5.68 -6.04
N ASP A 55 -9.13 4.92 -5.89
CA ASP A 55 -9.99 4.94 -4.72
C ASP A 55 -10.24 3.53 -4.23
N CYS A 56 -9.96 3.30 -2.93
CA CYS A 56 -10.16 1.99 -2.36
C CYS A 56 -10.21 2.01 -0.82
N VAL A 57 -10.91 1.03 -0.26
CA VAL A 57 -11.06 0.87 1.20
C VAL A 57 -9.93 0.08 1.85
N VAL A 58 -9.00 -0.48 1.07
CA VAL A 58 -7.94 -1.38 1.57
C VAL A 58 -7.15 -0.76 2.74
N PRO A 59 -6.63 0.47 2.67
CA PRO A 59 -5.82 1.02 3.76
C PRO A 59 -6.55 1.03 5.11
N THR A 60 -7.80 1.50 5.11
CA THR A 60 -8.58 1.63 6.33
C THR A 60 -9.18 0.31 6.77
N ARG A 61 -9.65 -0.53 5.84
CA ARG A 61 -10.15 -1.86 6.15
C ARG A 61 -9.08 -2.73 6.80
N GLU A 62 -7.93 -2.84 6.16
CA GLU A 62 -6.80 -3.63 6.66
C GLU A 62 -6.29 -3.07 8.00
N GLY A 63 -6.18 -1.74 8.14
CA GLY A 63 -5.82 -1.10 9.39
C GLY A 63 -6.75 -1.48 10.55
N ARG A 64 -8.07 -1.44 10.32
CA ARG A 64 -9.04 -1.85 11.35
C ARG A 64 -8.91 -3.31 11.78
N HIS A 65 -8.38 -4.18 10.90
CA HIS A 65 -8.12 -5.59 11.18
C HIS A 65 -6.68 -5.85 11.68
N GLY A 66 -5.89 -4.79 11.90
CA GLY A 66 -4.53 -4.94 12.42
C GLY A 66 -3.49 -5.39 11.38
N ASN A 67 -3.82 -5.32 10.10
CA ASN A 67 -2.89 -5.50 9.01
C ASN A 67 -2.30 -4.14 8.62
N LEU A 68 -0.99 -4.02 8.67
CA LEU A 68 -0.25 -2.77 8.50
C LEU A 68 0.74 -2.88 7.34
N TYR A 69 0.81 -1.84 6.54
CA TYR A 69 1.74 -1.73 5.42
C TYR A 69 3.00 -0.99 5.86
N THR A 70 4.17 -1.55 5.62
CA THR A 70 5.45 -0.95 6.02
C THR A 70 6.46 -0.94 4.87
N SER A 71 7.54 -0.20 5.03
CA SER A 71 8.67 -0.20 4.10
C SER A 71 9.26 -1.60 3.87
N ALA A 72 9.22 -2.45 4.90
CA ALA A 72 9.73 -3.82 4.87
C ALA A 72 8.68 -4.88 4.49
N GLY A 73 7.48 -4.47 4.06
CA GLY A 73 6.39 -5.38 3.72
C GLY A 73 5.18 -5.24 4.66
N GLU A 74 4.32 -6.24 4.67
CA GLU A 74 3.12 -6.24 5.48
C GLU A 74 3.35 -6.94 6.83
N LEU A 75 2.71 -6.43 7.87
CA LEU A 75 2.71 -7.07 9.17
C LEU A 75 1.29 -7.19 9.73
N ASN A 76 0.99 -8.32 10.33
CA ASN A 76 -0.22 -8.50 11.13
C ASN A 76 0.13 -8.34 12.60
N ILE A 77 -0.40 -7.27 13.21
CA ILE A 77 -0.07 -6.88 14.58
C ILE A 77 -0.50 -7.90 15.65
N HIS A 78 -1.44 -8.78 15.30
CA HIS A 78 -1.92 -9.81 16.24
C HIS A 78 -0.91 -10.94 16.48
N LYS A 79 0.11 -11.09 15.64
CA LYS A 79 1.15 -12.10 15.81
C LYS A 79 1.86 -11.95 17.15
N GLY A 80 2.16 -13.08 17.80
CA GLY A 80 2.76 -13.13 19.14
C GLY A 80 4.12 -12.48 19.26
N LEU A 81 4.89 -12.47 18.16
CA LEU A 81 6.23 -11.88 18.09
C LEU A 81 6.25 -10.35 18.35
N TYR A 82 5.10 -9.67 18.22
CA TYR A 82 5.00 -8.22 18.47
C TYR A 82 4.56 -7.88 19.90
N ARG A 83 4.43 -8.87 20.81
CA ARG A 83 3.93 -8.64 22.18
C ARG A 83 4.71 -7.56 22.91
N ASP A 84 6.01 -7.67 22.91
CA ASP A 84 6.93 -6.77 23.64
C ASP A 84 7.88 -6.03 22.67
N ASP A 85 7.48 -5.89 21.40
CA ASP A 85 8.29 -5.24 20.38
C ASP A 85 8.27 -3.72 20.59
N PRO A 86 9.42 -3.10 20.98
CA PRO A 86 9.51 -1.67 21.25
C PRO A 86 9.61 -0.83 19.96
N ARG A 87 9.83 -1.46 18.81
CA ARG A 87 10.00 -0.75 17.55
C ARG A 87 8.69 -0.09 17.11
N PRO A 88 8.74 1.07 16.41
CA PRO A 88 7.56 1.66 15.79
C PRO A 88 6.98 0.69 14.74
N VAL A 89 5.76 0.96 14.29
CA VAL A 89 5.13 0.17 13.23
C VAL A 89 6.06 0.08 12.02
N ASP A 90 6.60 1.22 11.61
CA ASP A 90 7.59 1.32 10.53
C ASP A 90 8.62 2.41 10.89
N SER A 91 9.89 2.04 10.94
CA SER A 91 10.99 2.94 11.31
C SER A 91 11.29 4.01 10.27
N GLU A 92 10.91 3.77 9.01
CA GLU A 92 11.09 4.72 7.90
C GLU A 92 9.87 5.62 7.69
N CYS A 93 8.80 5.38 8.44
CA CYS A 93 7.54 6.12 8.27
C CYS A 93 7.53 7.41 9.08
N ALA A 94 7.32 8.54 8.39
CA ALA A 94 7.21 9.86 9.02
C ALA A 94 5.81 10.22 9.50
N CYS A 95 4.84 9.29 9.54
CA CYS A 95 3.49 9.57 9.99
C CYS A 95 3.44 9.91 11.49
N GLU A 96 2.35 10.56 11.91
CA GLU A 96 2.14 10.93 13.31
C GLU A 96 2.24 9.73 14.28
N VAL A 97 1.78 8.55 13.86
CA VAL A 97 1.81 7.34 14.70
C VAL A 97 3.23 6.86 14.95
N CYS A 98 4.06 6.82 13.89
CA CYS A 98 5.43 6.29 13.95
C CYS A 98 6.44 7.32 14.45
N ALA A 99 6.42 8.54 13.90
CA ALA A 99 7.46 9.54 14.13
C ALA A 99 7.16 10.46 15.32
N VAL A 100 5.91 10.86 15.51
CA VAL A 100 5.54 11.84 16.54
C VAL A 100 5.11 11.13 17.82
N LYS A 101 4.08 10.30 17.76
CA LYS A 101 3.56 9.57 18.94
C LYS A 101 4.45 8.39 19.32
N LYS A 102 5.27 7.91 18.39
CA LYS A 102 6.20 6.79 18.59
C LYS A 102 5.52 5.55 19.17
N ILE A 103 4.32 5.26 18.72
CA ILE A 103 3.56 4.09 19.16
C ILE A 103 4.31 2.82 18.73
N SER A 104 4.72 2.01 19.69
CA SER A 104 5.41 0.75 19.41
C SER A 104 4.44 -0.32 18.89
N ARG A 105 5.01 -1.34 18.22
CA ARG A 105 4.23 -2.52 17.79
C ARG A 105 3.59 -3.21 18.98
N GLY A 106 4.30 -3.34 20.10
CA GLY A 106 3.77 -3.91 21.34
C GLY A 106 2.58 -3.11 21.90
N GLN A 107 2.70 -1.78 21.96
CA GLN A 107 1.62 -0.91 22.41
C GLN A 107 0.39 -1.00 21.49
N LEU A 108 0.60 -0.92 20.16
CA LEU A 108 -0.51 -1.03 19.21
C LEU A 108 -1.21 -2.39 19.32
N ARG A 109 -0.41 -3.47 19.42
CA ARG A 109 -0.94 -4.81 19.63
C ARG A 109 -1.78 -4.91 20.92
N GLN A 110 -1.31 -4.31 22.02
CA GLN A 110 -2.06 -4.32 23.28
C GLN A 110 -3.40 -3.58 23.14
N LEU A 111 -3.42 -2.43 22.46
CA LEU A 111 -4.67 -1.71 22.18
C LEU A 111 -5.68 -2.57 21.40
N PHE A 112 -5.22 -3.35 20.42
CA PHE A 112 -6.10 -4.30 19.72
C PHE A 112 -6.63 -5.41 20.64
N LYS A 113 -5.77 -5.97 21.50
CA LYS A 113 -6.18 -6.99 22.49
C LYS A 113 -7.24 -6.47 23.43
N ASP A 114 -7.09 -5.24 23.88
CA ASP A 114 -8.03 -4.55 24.79
C ASP A 114 -9.31 -4.09 24.09
N LYS A 115 -9.46 -4.40 22.79
CA LYS A 115 -10.57 -3.95 21.93
C LYS A 115 -10.77 -2.43 21.97
N ASN A 116 -9.67 -1.69 22.16
CA ASN A 116 -9.70 -0.24 22.19
C ASN A 116 -9.89 0.30 20.76
N ARG A 117 -10.92 1.12 20.55
CA ARG A 117 -11.24 1.71 19.24
C ARG A 117 -10.09 2.53 18.65
N THR A 118 -9.24 3.09 19.50
CA THR A 118 -8.06 3.85 19.08
C THR A 118 -7.09 2.99 18.27
N ALA A 119 -7.02 1.68 18.51
CA ALA A 119 -6.14 0.78 17.75
C ALA A 119 -6.43 0.81 16.24
N GLY A 120 -7.69 0.62 15.88
CA GLY A 120 -8.11 0.67 14.47
C GLY A 120 -7.92 2.05 13.83
N TYR A 121 -8.12 3.13 14.60
CA TYR A 121 -7.86 4.49 14.12
C TYR A 121 -6.37 4.71 13.83
N LEU A 122 -5.48 4.39 14.77
CA LEU A 122 -4.02 4.55 14.60
C LEU A 122 -3.50 3.71 13.43
N ALA A 123 -3.93 2.47 13.34
CA ALA A 123 -3.53 1.57 12.26
C ALA A 123 -4.04 2.05 10.89
N SER A 124 -5.29 2.51 10.80
CA SER A 124 -5.84 3.08 9.57
C SER A 124 -5.14 4.36 9.16
N PHE A 125 -4.85 5.26 10.12
CA PHE A 125 -4.11 6.49 9.87
C PHE A 125 -2.72 6.19 9.28
N HIS A 126 -1.99 5.26 9.91
CA HIS A 126 -0.68 4.82 9.42
C HIS A 126 -0.77 4.28 7.98
N ASN A 127 -1.73 3.39 7.71
CA ASN A 127 -1.90 2.80 6.38
C ASN A 127 -2.24 3.85 5.32
N VAL A 128 -3.16 4.78 5.62
CA VAL A 128 -3.49 5.87 4.70
C VAL A 128 -2.27 6.73 4.39
N TYR A 129 -1.48 7.06 5.41
CA TYR A 129 -0.23 7.79 5.21
C TYR A 129 0.75 7.01 4.33
N PHE A 130 0.91 5.70 4.59
CA PHE A 130 1.77 4.83 3.78
C PHE A 130 1.39 4.88 2.30
N PHE A 131 0.12 4.70 1.96
CA PHE A 131 -0.35 4.70 0.57
C PHE A 131 -0.20 6.07 -0.09
N ASN A 132 -0.50 7.16 0.61
CA ASN A 132 -0.31 8.52 0.08
C ASN A 132 1.17 8.81 -0.17
N ASN A 133 2.05 8.40 0.74
CA ASN A 133 3.49 8.54 0.57
C ASN A 133 4.01 7.68 -0.60
N LEU A 134 3.51 6.45 -0.75
CA LEU A 134 3.84 5.59 -1.89
C LEU A 134 3.46 6.26 -3.22
N MET A 135 2.25 6.83 -3.31
CA MET A 135 1.83 7.57 -4.52
C MET A 135 2.68 8.81 -4.78
N ALA A 136 3.16 9.49 -3.74
CA ALA A 136 4.11 10.59 -3.89
C ALA A 136 5.46 10.11 -4.45
N GLN A 137 5.99 8.99 -3.94
CA GLN A 137 7.21 8.36 -4.45
C GLN A 137 7.06 7.91 -5.91
N ILE A 138 5.90 7.35 -6.28
CA ILE A 138 5.59 6.94 -7.66
C ILE A 138 5.61 8.16 -8.58
N ARG A 139 4.93 9.26 -8.23
CA ARG A 139 4.93 10.50 -9.03
C ARG A 139 6.34 11.06 -9.22
N GLN A 140 7.14 11.09 -8.16
CA GLN A 140 8.53 11.54 -8.23
C GLN A 140 9.36 10.62 -9.14
N ALA A 141 9.21 9.32 -9.00
CA ALA A 141 9.94 8.34 -9.81
C ALA A 141 9.59 8.45 -11.30
N ILE A 142 8.33 8.74 -11.65
CA ILE A 142 7.91 9.02 -13.03
C ILE A 142 8.62 10.28 -13.56
N ALA A 143 8.60 11.37 -12.79
CA ALA A 143 9.25 12.63 -13.18
C ALA A 143 10.77 12.48 -13.39
N GLU A 144 11.40 11.59 -12.65
CA GLU A 144 12.84 11.30 -12.71
C GLU A 144 13.20 10.15 -13.69
N GLY A 145 12.22 9.55 -14.38
CA GLY A 145 12.45 8.44 -15.31
C GLY A 145 12.93 7.14 -14.67
N ARG A 146 12.61 6.91 -13.36
CA ARG A 146 13.05 5.72 -12.60
C ARG A 146 11.89 4.87 -12.07
N PHE A 147 10.71 4.99 -12.66
CA PHE A 147 9.51 4.27 -12.21
C PHE A 147 9.69 2.76 -12.15
N GLU A 148 10.23 2.15 -13.22
CA GLU A 148 10.46 0.70 -13.28
C GLU A 148 11.42 0.21 -12.17
N LYS A 149 12.44 1.01 -11.86
CA LYS A 149 13.37 0.71 -10.77
C LYS A 149 12.66 0.74 -9.41
N LEU A 150 11.86 1.76 -9.15
CA LEU A 150 11.07 1.87 -7.92
C LEU A 150 10.10 0.68 -7.79
N MET A 151 9.40 0.34 -8.88
CA MET A 151 8.49 -0.81 -8.90
C MET A 151 9.21 -2.10 -8.52
N ALA A 152 10.34 -2.40 -9.16
CA ALA A 152 11.13 -3.60 -8.86
C ALA A 152 11.60 -3.63 -7.39
N GLU A 153 12.09 -2.53 -6.86
CA GLU A 153 12.53 -2.41 -5.45
C GLU A 153 11.39 -2.67 -4.47
N LYS A 154 10.22 -2.06 -4.70
CA LYS A 154 9.08 -2.18 -3.79
C LYS A 154 8.39 -3.54 -3.86
N LEU A 155 8.39 -4.21 -5.00
CA LEU A 155 7.78 -5.53 -5.14
C LEU A 155 8.73 -6.64 -4.63
N SER A 156 10.04 -6.54 -4.84
CA SER A 156 10.99 -7.51 -4.31
C SER A 156 11.05 -7.56 -2.78
N SER A 157 10.81 -6.45 -2.10
CA SER A 157 10.80 -6.38 -0.63
C SER A 157 9.54 -7.00 0.01
N ARG A 158 8.57 -7.44 -0.80
CA ARG A 158 7.27 -7.98 -0.36
C ARG A 158 7.06 -9.45 -0.70
N SER A 159 8.03 -10.06 -1.39
CA SER A 159 8.05 -11.48 -1.76
C SER A 159 8.43 -12.40 -0.61
#